data_dc6008db7978ebe4609749a4f6511fb6
#
_entry.id   dc6008db7978ebe4609749a4f6511fb6
#
_cell.length_a   1.000
_cell.length_b   1.000
_cell.length_c   1.000
_cell.angle_alpha   90.00
_cell.angle_beta   90.00
_cell.angle_gamma   90.00
#
_symmetry.space_group_name_H-M   'P 1'
#
loop_
_entity.id
_entity.type
_entity.pdbx_description
1 polymer ?
#
loop_
_entity_poly.entity_id
_entity_poly.type
_entity_poly.pdbx_seq_one_letter_code
_entity_poly.pdbx_strand_id
1 'polypeptide(L)'
;IAKHVDKWSRAAFLETRLNAELAQHDPLTGTKNRRVFDEHLLRLWPKAIEERRGIAILLIDVDHFKSYNDHYGHQAGDDALRRVAQAIQTFASRPLDVLARYGGEEFAAALHDVDEAQALQVAERMRRSVAELNIEHEGSRAFGCVTVSVGVAAINPTRDRTVQGVLQLADQGLYQAKLRGRNRIETMSDEQHKMLVTGVFSLATAKDGKRA
;
A
#
# COMPACT_ATOMS: atom_id res chain seq x y z
N ILE A 1 -47.21 -15.65 17.64
CA ILE A 1 -46.52 -16.01 16.40
C ILE A 1 -45.72 -14.79 15.90
N ALA A 2 -46.28 -13.57 15.82
CA ALA A 2 -45.59 -12.37 15.32
C ALA A 2 -44.29 -12.00 16.09
N LYS A 3 -44.27 -12.10 17.42
CA LYS A 3 -43.09 -11.77 18.26
C LYS A 3 -41.92 -12.73 18.08
N HIS A 4 -42.15 -13.96 17.65
CA HIS A 4 -41.09 -14.93 17.39
C HIS A 4 -40.41 -14.70 16.02
N VAL A 5 -41.17 -14.34 15.00
CA VAL A 5 -40.64 -14.05 13.66
C VAL A 5 -39.71 -12.84 13.72
N ASP A 6 -40.05 -11.78 14.50
CA ASP A 6 -39.26 -10.61 14.64
C ASP A 6 -37.88 -10.86 15.34
N LYS A 7 -37.87 -11.79 16.33
CA LYS A 7 -36.63 -12.18 17.04
C LYS A 7 -35.64 -12.94 16.13
N TRP A 8 -36.13 -13.84 15.31
CA TRP A 8 -35.31 -14.60 14.35
C TRP A 8 -34.80 -13.70 13.21
N SER A 9 -35.66 -12.81 12.74
CA SER A 9 -35.28 -11.81 11.72
C SER A 9 -34.16 -10.87 12.21
N ARG A 10 -34.23 -10.39 13.44
CA ARG A 10 -33.21 -9.57 14.07
C ARG A 10 -31.90 -10.33 14.29
N ALA A 11 -31.95 -11.56 14.75
CA ALA A 11 -30.76 -12.39 14.96
C ALA A 11 -30.05 -12.65 13.64
N ALA A 12 -30.77 -13.07 12.59
CA ALA A 12 -30.22 -13.28 11.26
C ALA A 12 -29.65 -11.99 10.65
N PHE A 13 -30.31 -10.86 10.87
CA PHE A 13 -29.80 -9.55 10.41
C PHE A 13 -28.50 -9.16 11.12
N LEU A 14 -28.43 -9.35 12.45
CA LEU A 14 -27.22 -9.06 13.22
C LEU A 14 -26.05 -9.98 12.84
N GLU A 15 -26.34 -11.27 12.65
CA GLU A 15 -25.35 -12.25 12.18
C GLU A 15 -24.83 -11.89 10.79
N THR A 16 -25.71 -11.50 9.86
CA THR A 16 -25.31 -11.06 8.52
C THR A 16 -24.45 -9.81 8.58
N ARG A 17 -24.79 -8.83 9.43
CA ARG A 17 -23.98 -7.63 9.63
C ARG A 17 -22.63 -7.93 10.26
N LEU A 18 -22.60 -8.77 11.29
CA LEU A 18 -21.37 -9.18 11.94
C LEU A 18 -20.44 -9.91 10.95
N ASN A 19 -20.98 -10.86 10.18
CA ASN A 19 -20.23 -11.54 9.15
C ASN A 19 -19.75 -10.60 8.05
N ALA A 20 -20.54 -9.60 7.66
CA ALA A 20 -20.14 -8.57 6.71
C ALA A 20 -19.03 -7.66 7.27
N GLU A 21 -19.06 -7.31 8.55
CA GLU A 21 -18.00 -6.53 9.21
C GLU A 21 -16.72 -7.37 9.38
N LEU A 22 -16.82 -8.60 9.84
CA LEU A 22 -15.70 -9.55 9.93
C LEU A 22 -15.07 -9.78 8.56
N ALA A 23 -15.89 -9.82 7.50
CA ALA A 23 -15.43 -9.93 6.11
C ALA A 23 -14.78 -8.65 5.56
N GLN A 24 -14.68 -7.55 6.32
CA GLN A 24 -14.00 -6.31 5.89
C GLN A 24 -12.54 -6.22 6.32
N HIS A 25 -12.18 -6.93 7.35
CA HIS A 25 -10.84 -6.88 7.94
C HIS A 25 -10.03 -8.13 7.63
N ASP A 26 -8.73 -7.97 7.57
CA ASP A 26 -7.79 -9.08 7.59
C ASP A 26 -7.73 -9.66 9.02
N PRO A 27 -7.97 -10.96 9.21
CA PRO A 27 -8.06 -11.56 10.55
C PRO A 27 -6.74 -11.58 11.31
N LEU A 28 -5.60 -11.50 10.61
CA LEU A 28 -4.28 -11.50 11.24
C LEU A 28 -3.90 -10.11 11.74
N THR A 29 -4.05 -9.10 10.90
CA THR A 29 -3.51 -7.76 11.14
C THR A 29 -4.54 -6.77 11.66
N GLY A 30 -5.84 -7.06 11.49
CA GLY A 30 -6.94 -6.14 11.84
C GLY A 30 -7.10 -4.95 10.88
N THR A 31 -6.20 -4.78 9.90
CA THR A 31 -6.36 -3.77 8.84
C THR A 31 -7.52 -4.14 7.92
N LYS A 32 -7.92 -3.27 7.00
CA LYS A 32 -8.86 -3.67 5.94
C LYS A 32 -8.23 -4.77 5.09
N ASN A 33 -9.08 -5.60 4.45
CA ASN A 33 -8.62 -6.57 3.47
C ASN A 33 -8.60 -5.98 2.06
N ARG A 34 -7.98 -6.71 1.11
CA ARG A 34 -7.85 -6.31 -0.29
C ARG A 34 -9.18 -5.92 -0.93
N ARG A 35 -10.24 -6.73 -0.70
CA ARG A 35 -11.56 -6.46 -1.27
C ARG A 35 -12.09 -5.08 -0.87
N VAL A 36 -11.99 -4.74 0.41
CA VAL A 36 -12.42 -3.42 0.91
C VAL A 36 -11.57 -2.29 0.34
N PHE A 37 -10.27 -2.51 0.17
CA PHE A 37 -9.38 -1.54 -0.46
C PHE A 37 -9.79 -1.25 -1.91
N ASP A 38 -10.02 -2.30 -2.70
CA ASP A 38 -10.42 -2.18 -4.10
C ASP A 38 -11.78 -1.46 -4.22
N GLU A 39 -12.77 -1.86 -3.39
CA GLU A 39 -14.08 -1.20 -3.33
C GLU A 39 -13.99 0.27 -2.89
N HIS A 40 -13.07 0.58 -1.97
CA HIS A 40 -12.84 1.94 -1.50
C HIS A 40 -12.28 2.82 -2.61
N LEU A 41 -11.28 2.34 -3.35
CA LEU A 41 -10.71 3.07 -4.49
C LEU A 41 -11.75 3.37 -5.57
N LEU A 42 -12.62 2.41 -5.89
CA LEU A 42 -13.69 2.62 -6.87
C LEU A 42 -14.68 3.71 -6.46
N ARG A 43 -14.90 3.90 -5.15
CA ARG A 43 -15.75 4.98 -4.62
C ARG A 43 -15.00 6.30 -4.50
N LEU A 44 -13.74 6.24 -4.09
CA LEU A 44 -12.91 7.43 -3.88
C LEU A 44 -12.57 8.14 -5.20
N TRP A 45 -12.34 7.37 -6.26
CA TRP A 45 -11.90 7.89 -7.55
C TRP A 45 -12.83 8.96 -8.16
N PRO A 46 -14.14 8.67 -8.38
CA PRO A 46 -15.06 9.67 -8.94
C PRO A 46 -15.23 10.88 -8.01
N LYS A 47 -15.21 10.69 -6.71
CA LYS A 47 -15.27 11.75 -5.72
C LYS A 47 -14.07 12.70 -5.84
N ALA A 48 -12.87 12.16 -5.94
CA ALA A 48 -11.65 12.96 -6.07
C ALA A 48 -11.59 13.74 -7.39
N ILE A 49 -12.15 13.18 -8.50
CA ILE A 49 -12.33 13.91 -9.75
C ILE A 49 -13.27 15.11 -9.56
N GLU A 50 -14.42 14.89 -8.91
CA GLU A 50 -15.44 15.93 -8.67
C GLU A 50 -14.88 17.05 -7.79
N GLU A 51 -14.21 16.70 -6.71
CA GLU A 51 -13.61 17.62 -5.75
C GLU A 51 -12.26 18.21 -6.22
N ARG A 52 -11.71 17.72 -7.34
CA ARG A 52 -10.37 18.08 -7.86
C ARG A 52 -9.27 17.88 -6.82
N ARG A 53 -9.32 16.75 -6.10
CA ARG A 53 -8.37 16.39 -5.05
C ARG A 53 -7.42 15.28 -5.52
N GLY A 54 -6.17 15.36 -5.07
CA GLY A 54 -5.16 14.35 -5.34
C GLY A 54 -5.46 13.05 -4.59
N ILE A 55 -5.01 11.94 -5.16
CA ILE A 55 -4.98 10.62 -4.52
C ILE A 55 -3.56 10.10 -4.60
N ALA A 56 -3.08 9.49 -3.51
CA ALA A 56 -1.87 8.70 -3.54
C ALA A 56 -2.18 7.24 -3.19
N ILE A 57 -1.59 6.33 -3.96
CA ILE A 57 -1.58 4.89 -3.68
C ILE A 57 -0.16 4.50 -3.28
N LEU A 58 -0.05 3.82 -2.14
CA LEU A 58 1.18 3.27 -1.61
C LEU A 58 1.05 1.74 -1.62
N LEU A 59 1.95 1.04 -2.29
CA LEU A 59 2.11 -0.40 -2.14
C LEU A 59 3.35 -0.66 -1.30
N ILE A 60 3.19 -1.46 -0.25
CA ILE A 60 4.17 -1.67 0.80
C ILE A 60 4.41 -3.18 0.92
N ASP A 61 5.66 -3.60 0.95
CA ASP A 61 6.03 -5.02 1.06
C ASP A 61 7.12 -5.18 2.12
N VAL A 62 6.97 -6.20 2.96
CA VAL A 62 7.94 -6.51 4.01
C VAL A 62 9.15 -7.20 3.41
N ASP A 63 10.29 -6.54 3.52
CA ASP A 63 11.53 -6.98 2.90
C ASP A 63 12.02 -8.33 3.43
N HIS A 64 12.36 -9.25 2.52
CA HIS A 64 12.88 -10.57 2.83
C HIS A 64 11.98 -11.42 3.76
N PHE A 65 10.65 -11.19 3.75
CA PHE A 65 9.73 -11.84 4.67
C PHE A 65 9.73 -13.36 4.58
N LYS A 66 9.90 -13.92 3.38
CA LYS A 66 10.08 -15.38 3.22
C LYS A 66 11.28 -15.88 4.01
N SER A 67 12.44 -15.19 3.91
CA SER A 67 13.64 -15.55 4.66
C SER A 67 13.43 -15.41 6.18
N TYR A 68 12.63 -14.44 6.59
CA TYR A 68 12.22 -14.30 7.99
C TYR A 68 11.44 -15.53 8.48
N ASN A 69 10.41 -15.94 7.72
CA ASN A 69 9.61 -17.11 8.05
C ASN A 69 10.43 -18.41 8.05
N ASP A 70 11.34 -18.56 7.09
CA ASP A 70 12.21 -19.73 6.99
C ASP A 70 13.15 -19.84 8.20
N HIS A 71 13.53 -18.71 8.80
CA HIS A 71 14.44 -18.66 9.95
C HIS A 71 13.72 -18.74 11.30
N TYR A 72 12.66 -17.94 11.50
CA TYR A 72 11.97 -17.77 12.79
C TYR A 72 10.64 -18.54 12.90
N GLY A 73 10.17 -19.11 11.80
CA GLY A 73 8.88 -19.80 11.72
C GLY A 73 7.69 -18.86 11.46
N HIS A 74 6.60 -19.44 10.99
CA HIS A 74 5.40 -18.69 10.58
C HIS A 74 4.72 -17.92 11.73
N GLN A 75 4.78 -18.44 12.97
CA GLN A 75 4.18 -17.72 14.12
C GLN A 75 4.90 -16.39 14.39
N ALA A 76 6.24 -16.40 14.33
CA ALA A 76 7.02 -15.16 14.45
C ALA A 76 6.75 -14.20 13.29
N GLY A 77 6.56 -14.74 12.06
CA GLY A 77 6.16 -13.95 10.91
C GLY A 77 4.79 -13.28 11.08
N ASP A 78 3.82 -14.02 11.61
CA ASP A 78 2.49 -13.49 11.92
C ASP A 78 2.57 -12.36 12.95
N ASP A 79 3.39 -12.51 14.00
CA ASP A 79 3.61 -11.46 15.00
C ASP A 79 4.32 -10.24 14.41
N ALA A 80 5.30 -10.46 13.54
CA ALA A 80 5.95 -9.36 12.80
C ALA A 80 4.95 -8.60 11.94
N LEU A 81 4.08 -9.28 11.18
CA LEU A 81 3.05 -8.63 10.36
C LEU A 81 2.05 -7.83 11.19
N ARG A 82 1.63 -8.32 12.37
CA ARG A 82 0.75 -7.56 13.28
C ARG A 82 1.41 -6.27 13.73
N ARG A 83 2.68 -6.33 14.14
CA ARG A 83 3.46 -5.16 14.58
C ARG A 83 3.68 -4.16 13.44
N VAL A 84 4.03 -4.64 12.24
CA VAL A 84 4.15 -3.80 11.04
C VAL A 84 2.84 -3.09 10.75
N ALA A 85 1.72 -3.82 10.70
CA ALA A 85 0.40 -3.25 10.45
C ALA A 85 0.05 -2.13 11.44
N GLN A 86 0.26 -2.38 12.75
CA GLN A 86 0.01 -1.38 13.80
C GLN A 86 0.88 -0.13 13.61
N ALA A 87 2.15 -0.29 13.27
CA ALA A 87 3.06 0.83 13.07
C ALA A 87 2.63 1.73 11.90
N ILE A 88 2.25 1.12 10.76
CA ILE A 88 1.89 1.91 9.56
C ILE A 88 0.46 2.44 9.56
N GLN A 89 -0.46 1.82 10.31
CA GLN A 89 -1.89 2.19 10.32
C GLN A 89 -2.12 3.63 10.81
N THR A 90 -1.28 4.12 11.70
CA THR A 90 -1.40 5.48 12.26
C THR A 90 -1.26 6.58 11.22
N PHE A 91 -0.62 6.29 10.09
CA PHE A 91 -0.34 7.27 9.02
C PHE A 91 -1.41 7.31 7.92
N ALA A 92 -2.37 6.36 7.91
CA ALA A 92 -3.51 6.32 7.00
C ALA A 92 -4.82 6.32 7.82
N SER A 93 -5.01 7.36 8.64
CA SER A 93 -6.07 7.44 9.65
C SER A 93 -7.14 8.50 9.39
N ARG A 94 -7.01 9.31 8.33
CA ARG A 94 -8.03 10.31 7.97
C ARG A 94 -9.29 9.63 7.44
N PRO A 95 -10.46 10.29 7.47
CA PRO A 95 -11.76 9.66 7.15
C PRO A 95 -11.85 8.98 5.80
N LEU A 96 -11.09 9.44 4.79
CA LEU A 96 -11.07 8.89 3.45
C LEU A 96 -9.77 8.13 3.11
N ASP A 97 -8.86 8.03 4.07
CA ASP A 97 -7.70 7.18 3.93
C ASP A 97 -8.06 5.73 4.26
N VAL A 98 -7.37 4.80 3.67
CA VAL A 98 -7.51 3.37 3.97
C VAL A 98 -6.16 2.70 3.96
N LEU A 99 -5.94 1.81 4.94
CA LEU A 99 -4.86 0.83 4.94
C LEU A 99 -5.46 -0.57 4.90
N ALA A 100 -4.92 -1.42 4.05
CA ALA A 100 -5.33 -2.81 3.92
C ALA A 100 -4.13 -3.75 3.83
N ARG A 101 -4.32 -4.99 4.27
CA ARG A 101 -3.44 -6.09 3.88
C ARG A 101 -3.85 -6.54 2.49
N TYR A 102 -2.94 -6.38 1.53
CA TYR A 102 -3.22 -6.57 0.11
C TYR A 102 -2.86 -7.97 -0.37
N GLY A 103 -1.87 -8.59 0.26
CA GLY A 103 -1.37 -9.96 0.01
C GLY A 103 -0.80 -10.57 1.28
N GLY A 104 0.04 -11.59 1.15
CA GLY A 104 0.68 -12.29 2.27
C GLY A 104 1.45 -11.34 3.20
N GLU A 105 2.50 -10.71 2.68
CA GLU A 105 3.34 -9.71 3.35
C GLU A 105 3.18 -8.30 2.78
N GLU A 106 2.17 -8.12 1.92
CA GLU A 106 1.92 -6.87 1.22
C GLU A 106 0.79 -6.08 1.87
N PHE A 107 1.01 -4.78 1.99
CA PHE A 107 0.01 -3.81 2.42
C PHE A 107 -0.21 -2.77 1.32
N ALA A 108 -1.40 -2.19 1.30
CA ALA A 108 -1.75 -1.10 0.42
C ALA A 108 -2.41 0.04 1.20
N ALA A 109 -2.00 1.28 0.92
CA ALA A 109 -2.67 2.45 1.46
C ALA A 109 -3.17 3.35 0.33
N ALA A 110 -4.37 3.91 0.51
CA ALA A 110 -4.86 5.00 -0.32
C ALA A 110 -5.05 6.24 0.56
N LEU A 111 -4.47 7.34 0.11
CA LEU A 111 -4.52 8.63 0.79
C LEU A 111 -5.31 9.61 -0.08
N HIS A 112 -6.26 10.32 0.51
CA HIS A 112 -7.08 11.32 -0.17
C HIS A 112 -6.58 12.73 0.13
N ASP A 113 -6.70 13.62 -0.85
CA ASP A 113 -6.33 15.04 -0.75
C ASP A 113 -4.87 15.22 -0.32
N VAL A 114 -3.97 14.62 -1.10
CA VAL A 114 -2.51 14.71 -0.94
C VAL A 114 -1.86 14.97 -2.28
N ASP A 115 -0.79 15.74 -2.26
CA ASP A 115 0.16 15.87 -3.36
C ASP A 115 1.30 14.81 -3.24
N GLU A 116 2.18 14.78 -4.23
CA GLU A 116 3.29 13.83 -4.26
C GLU A 116 4.25 14.01 -3.08
N ALA A 117 4.56 15.25 -2.71
CA ALA A 117 5.49 15.54 -1.60
C ALA A 117 4.90 15.06 -0.27
N GLN A 118 3.62 15.29 -0.05
CA GLN A 118 2.90 14.81 1.13
C GLN A 118 2.82 13.28 1.15
N ALA A 119 2.54 12.63 0.01
CA ALA A 119 2.51 11.18 -0.10
C ALA A 119 3.87 10.55 0.22
N LEU A 120 4.97 11.12 -0.30
CA LEU A 120 6.32 10.68 0.00
C LEU A 120 6.68 10.86 1.49
N GLN A 121 6.25 11.95 2.12
CA GLN A 121 6.44 12.16 3.56
C GLN A 121 5.70 11.09 4.38
N VAL A 122 4.46 10.75 4.02
CA VAL A 122 3.70 9.69 4.69
C VAL A 122 4.39 8.34 4.49
N ALA A 123 4.77 8.00 3.27
CA ALA A 123 5.47 6.76 2.96
C ALA A 123 6.80 6.64 3.74
N GLU A 124 7.59 7.72 3.84
CA GLU A 124 8.84 7.72 4.61
C GLU A 124 8.59 7.53 6.11
N ARG A 125 7.54 8.14 6.66
CA ARG A 125 7.16 7.93 8.06
C ARG A 125 6.74 6.47 8.30
N MET A 126 5.97 5.87 7.40
CA MET A 126 5.61 4.45 7.47
C MET A 126 6.85 3.56 7.43
N ARG A 127 7.76 3.78 6.46
CA ARG A 127 9.00 3.01 6.35
C ARG A 127 9.85 3.11 7.62
N ARG A 128 10.04 4.33 8.13
CA ARG A 128 10.81 4.56 9.37
C ARG A 128 10.17 3.90 10.57
N SER A 129 8.85 4.03 10.74
CA SER A 129 8.16 3.44 11.88
C SER A 129 8.31 1.92 11.93
N VAL A 130 8.38 1.26 10.76
CA VAL A 130 8.66 -0.19 10.71
C VAL A 130 10.10 -0.49 11.11
N ALA A 131 11.08 0.24 10.58
CA ALA A 131 12.49 0.05 10.94
C ALA A 131 12.75 0.30 12.45
N GLU A 132 12.05 1.29 13.03
CA GLU A 132 12.13 1.64 14.46
C GLU A 132 11.51 0.56 15.37
N LEU A 133 10.67 -0.36 14.86
CA LEU A 133 10.24 -1.53 15.63
C LEU A 133 11.41 -2.42 16.03
N ASN A 134 12.52 -2.33 15.33
CA ASN A 134 13.74 -3.09 15.54
C ASN A 134 13.49 -4.58 15.76
N ILE A 135 12.61 -5.17 14.94
CA ILE A 135 12.34 -6.60 14.94
C ILE A 135 13.55 -7.27 14.31
N GLU A 136 14.29 -8.07 15.09
CA GLU A 136 15.49 -8.75 14.63
C GLU A 136 15.22 -9.60 13.37
N HIS A 137 16.10 -9.52 12.38
CA HIS A 137 16.02 -10.29 11.14
C HIS A 137 17.40 -10.70 10.64
N GLU A 138 17.91 -11.83 11.13
CA GLU A 138 19.24 -12.35 10.77
C GLU A 138 19.36 -12.65 9.26
N GLY A 139 18.28 -13.07 8.61
CA GLY A 139 18.23 -13.29 7.16
C GLY A 139 18.35 -11.99 6.32
N SER A 140 18.15 -10.83 6.93
CA SER A 140 18.32 -9.51 6.29
C SER A 140 19.72 -8.96 6.55
N ARG A 141 20.72 -9.51 5.88
CA ARG A 141 22.14 -9.16 6.08
C ARG A 141 22.44 -7.66 5.95
N ALA A 142 21.64 -6.92 5.19
CA ALA A 142 21.85 -5.50 4.96
C ALA A 142 21.34 -4.61 6.11
N PHE A 143 20.29 -5.05 6.83
CA PHE A 143 19.59 -4.19 7.78
C PHE A 143 19.56 -4.74 9.20
N GLY A 144 19.68 -6.07 9.39
CA GLY A 144 19.62 -6.73 10.70
C GLY A 144 18.25 -6.69 11.36
N CYS A 145 17.29 -6.01 10.77
CA CYS A 145 15.91 -5.90 11.27
C CYS A 145 14.91 -5.97 10.12
N VAL A 146 13.63 -6.15 10.48
CA VAL A 146 12.51 -6.09 9.52
C VAL A 146 12.37 -4.67 8.99
N THR A 147 12.31 -4.55 7.67
CA THR A 147 12.10 -3.29 6.94
C THR A 147 11.01 -3.46 5.89
N VAL A 148 10.59 -2.36 5.28
CA VAL A 148 9.63 -2.36 4.18
C VAL A 148 10.16 -1.56 2.99
N SER A 149 9.83 -2.02 1.80
CA SER A 149 9.93 -1.27 0.56
C SER A 149 8.57 -0.68 0.21
N VAL A 150 8.55 0.53 -0.33
CA VAL A 150 7.31 1.25 -0.64
C VAL A 150 7.36 1.80 -2.06
N GLY A 151 6.35 1.44 -2.86
CA GLY A 151 6.08 2.09 -4.14
C GLY A 151 4.98 3.12 -3.98
N VAL A 152 5.18 4.32 -4.48
CA VAL A 152 4.25 5.44 -4.35
C VAL A 152 3.82 5.92 -5.73
N ALA A 153 2.51 6.08 -5.93
CA ALA A 153 1.94 6.77 -7.07
C ALA A 153 0.97 7.85 -6.58
N ALA A 154 1.32 9.11 -6.76
CA ALA A 154 0.49 10.25 -6.42
C ALA A 154 0.04 10.97 -7.70
N ILE A 155 -1.26 11.17 -7.85
CA ILE A 155 -1.83 11.77 -9.04
C ILE A 155 -3.04 12.65 -8.72
N ASN A 156 -3.37 13.54 -9.63
CA ASN A 156 -4.69 14.17 -9.72
C ASN A 156 -5.56 13.30 -10.65
N PRO A 157 -6.60 12.62 -10.13
CA PRO A 157 -7.45 11.75 -10.95
C PRO A 157 -8.17 12.55 -12.04
N THR A 158 -8.24 11.97 -13.23
CA THR A 158 -8.96 12.52 -14.39
C THR A 158 -9.81 11.43 -15.03
N ARG A 159 -10.71 11.78 -15.97
CA ARG A 159 -11.61 10.79 -16.58
C ARG A 159 -10.91 9.81 -17.54
N ASP A 160 -9.75 10.18 -18.05
CA ASP A 160 -8.90 9.39 -18.94
C ASP A 160 -7.91 8.49 -18.20
N ARG A 161 -7.82 8.61 -16.87
CA ARG A 161 -7.00 7.76 -16.02
C ARG A 161 -7.85 6.69 -15.32
N THR A 162 -7.24 5.57 -15.04
CA THR A 162 -7.91 4.45 -14.35
C THR A 162 -7.22 4.12 -13.01
N VAL A 163 -7.99 3.60 -12.07
CA VAL A 163 -7.47 3.06 -10.79
C VAL A 163 -6.38 2.02 -11.05
N GLN A 164 -6.60 1.13 -12.03
CA GLN A 164 -5.62 0.09 -12.39
C GLN A 164 -4.30 0.69 -12.88
N GLY A 165 -4.35 1.75 -13.69
CA GLY A 165 -3.14 2.42 -14.16
C GLY A 165 -2.30 2.99 -13.01
N VAL A 166 -2.95 3.56 -12.00
CA VAL A 166 -2.23 4.10 -10.83
C VAL A 166 -1.70 3.00 -9.92
N LEU A 167 -2.45 1.92 -9.73
CA LEU A 167 -1.95 0.73 -9.04
C LEU A 167 -0.70 0.17 -9.73
N GLN A 168 -0.67 0.12 -11.06
CA GLN A 168 0.52 -0.31 -11.82
C GLN A 168 1.72 0.61 -11.61
N LEU A 169 1.52 1.94 -11.52
CA LEU A 169 2.60 2.88 -11.21
C LEU A 169 3.18 2.63 -9.81
N ALA A 170 2.31 2.43 -8.81
CA ALA A 170 2.75 2.10 -7.45
C ALA A 170 3.51 0.75 -7.41
N ASP A 171 3.01 -0.27 -8.12
CA ASP A 171 3.68 -1.58 -8.22
C ASP A 171 5.08 -1.48 -8.83
N GLN A 172 5.22 -0.70 -9.88
CA GLN A 172 6.53 -0.45 -10.49
C GLN A 172 7.46 0.34 -9.58
N GLY A 173 6.95 1.31 -8.85
CA GLY A 173 7.70 1.99 -7.79
C GLY A 173 8.21 0.98 -6.76
N LEU A 174 7.35 0.08 -6.27
CA LEU A 174 7.72 -0.97 -5.33
C LEU A 174 8.78 -1.92 -5.90
N TYR A 175 8.62 -2.32 -7.15
CA TYR A 175 9.62 -3.15 -7.85
C TYR A 175 10.98 -2.44 -7.90
N GLN A 176 11.02 -1.14 -8.24
CA GLN A 176 12.26 -0.36 -8.24
C GLN A 176 12.86 -0.23 -6.83
N ALA A 177 12.04 -0.05 -5.81
CA ALA A 177 12.50 -0.03 -4.43
C ALA A 177 13.21 -1.34 -4.04
N LYS A 178 12.63 -2.48 -4.43
CA LYS A 178 13.23 -3.81 -4.21
C LYS A 178 14.54 -4.00 -4.98
N LEU A 179 14.60 -3.58 -6.25
CA LEU A 179 15.81 -3.68 -7.07
C LEU A 179 16.96 -2.80 -6.58
N ARG A 180 16.66 -1.60 -6.10
CA ARG A 180 17.66 -0.62 -5.64
C ARG A 180 18.17 -0.88 -4.22
N GLY A 181 17.83 -2.02 -3.63
CA GLY A 181 18.40 -2.47 -2.36
C GLY A 181 17.43 -2.46 -1.18
N ARG A 182 16.13 -2.31 -1.42
CA ARG A 182 15.07 -2.37 -0.39
C ARG A 182 15.14 -1.25 0.65
N ASN A 183 14.30 -1.35 1.70
CA ASN A 183 14.19 -0.37 2.80
C ASN A 183 14.15 1.07 2.28
N ARG A 184 13.32 1.32 1.29
CA ARG A 184 13.21 2.62 0.62
C ARG A 184 11.86 2.85 -0.01
N ILE A 185 11.68 4.08 -0.44
CA ILE A 185 10.53 4.52 -1.21
C ILE A 185 11.01 4.80 -2.62
N GLU A 186 10.22 4.40 -3.59
CA GLU A 186 10.38 4.80 -4.99
C GLU A 186 9.03 5.25 -5.54
N THR A 187 9.06 6.27 -6.37
CA THR A 187 7.88 6.75 -7.11
C THR A 187 8.07 6.50 -8.59
N MET A 188 6.97 6.34 -9.29
CA MET A 188 6.96 6.20 -10.74
C MET A 188 5.99 7.22 -11.34
N SER A 189 6.49 8.07 -12.23
CA SER A 189 5.64 8.94 -13.02
C SER A 189 5.12 8.25 -14.28
N ASP A 190 4.03 8.77 -14.86
CA ASP A 190 3.50 8.29 -16.15
C ASP A 190 4.55 8.33 -17.27
N GLU A 191 5.42 9.34 -17.28
CA GLU A 191 6.48 9.47 -18.28
C GLU A 191 7.54 8.39 -18.12
N GLN A 192 7.97 8.14 -16.89
CA GLN A 192 8.92 7.06 -16.59
C GLN A 192 8.32 5.68 -16.91
N HIS A 193 7.04 5.48 -16.63
CA HIS A 193 6.35 4.24 -16.99
C HIS A 193 6.32 4.03 -18.49
N LYS A 194 5.92 5.04 -19.27
CA LYS A 194 5.93 4.97 -20.73
C LYS A 194 7.30 4.65 -21.28
N MET A 195 8.36 5.26 -20.73
CA MET A 195 9.74 4.96 -21.14
C MET A 195 10.14 3.50 -20.87
N LEU A 196 9.74 2.94 -19.75
CA LEU A 196 10.02 1.54 -19.42
C LEU A 196 9.27 0.54 -20.32
N VAL A 197 8.00 0.83 -20.61
CA VAL A 197 7.14 -0.06 -21.41
C VAL A 197 7.48 0.02 -22.91
N THR A 198 7.85 1.20 -23.43
CA THR A 198 8.13 1.40 -24.85
C THR A 198 9.60 1.14 -25.23
N GLY A 199 10.48 0.91 -24.26
CA GLY A 199 11.91 0.69 -24.52
C GLY A 199 12.63 1.89 -25.14
N VAL A 200 12.01 3.05 -25.22
CA VAL A 200 12.59 4.27 -25.76
C VAL A 200 13.42 4.95 -24.68
N PHE A 201 14.64 4.44 -24.48
CA PHE A 201 15.69 5.24 -23.88
C PHE A 201 16.06 6.33 -24.89
N SER A 202 15.50 7.52 -24.74
CA SER A 202 16.01 8.69 -25.45
C SER A 202 17.42 8.95 -24.95
N LEU A 203 18.41 8.61 -25.76
CA LEU A 203 19.80 9.08 -25.67
C LEU A 203 19.88 10.58 -25.97
N ALA A 204 19.19 11.40 -25.20
CA ALA A 204 19.19 12.83 -25.32
C ALA A 204 19.82 13.45 -24.05
N THR A 205 21.14 13.27 -23.90
CA THR A 205 22.05 14.24 -23.22
C THR A 205 23.50 13.78 -23.33
N ALA A 206 23.99 13.69 -24.56
CA ALA A 206 25.43 13.62 -24.77
C ALA A 206 25.81 14.32 -26.10
N LYS A 207 25.41 15.59 -26.21
CA LYS A 207 25.97 16.51 -27.21
C LYS A 207 25.85 17.94 -26.69
N ASP A 208 26.78 18.32 -25.86
CA ASP A 208 27.35 19.69 -25.86
C ASP A 208 28.58 19.67 -24.96
N GLY A 209 29.72 19.60 -25.60
CA GLY A 209 31.01 19.64 -24.88
C GLY A 209 32.20 19.37 -25.78
N LYS A 210 32.17 19.83 -27.04
CA LYS A 210 33.40 20.03 -27.81
C LYS A 210 33.19 21.06 -28.90
N ARG A 211 33.43 22.30 -28.60
CA ARG A 211 33.96 23.35 -29.50
C ARG A 211 34.67 24.41 -28.67
N ALA A 212 35.89 24.52 -28.96
CA ALA A 212 36.92 25.56 -28.89
C ALA A 212 38.04 25.21 -27.94
#